data_0ee7ddfb9fc6280923e10adfcdb9b237
#
_entry.id   0ee7ddfb9fc6280923e10adfcdb9b237
#
_cell.length_a   1.000
_cell.length_b   1.000
_cell.length_c   1.000
_cell.angle_alpha   90.00
_cell.angle_beta   90.00
_cell.angle_gamma   90.00
#
_symmetry.space_group_name_H-M   'P 1'
#
loop_
_entity.id
_entity.type
_entity.pdbx_description
1 polymer ?
#
loop_
_entity_poly.entity_id
_entity_poly.type
_entity_poly.pdbx_seq_one_letter_code
_entity_poly.pdbx_strand_id
1 'polypeptide(L)'
;MAARARRITAEVFQVGGGSLSADADAAVYLVAFAGEAALIDSGTGRATGKILRNTAAAGIDPGQITCLLLTHCHFDHTGGAKMLRDTLAIPVVCHALDAPYVEAGDNVVTAADWYAAKLDPCPVDRKLTGASEAIRLGGRTITAVHIPGHSPGSVAYVTTSEGLSVVFAQDVHGPLHRSLLSNAGDYQASLKRLIALEADILCEGHYGVITGKAAVEAFIRQFVDG
;
A
#
# COMPACT_ATOMS: atom_id res chain seq x y z
N MET A 1 -12.44 -17.36 12.53
CA MET A 1 -12.82 -16.00 13.00
C MET A 1 -13.77 -15.38 12.00
N ALA A 2 -14.74 -14.57 12.44
CA ALA A 2 -15.64 -13.85 11.55
C ALA A 2 -14.85 -12.87 10.67
N ALA A 3 -15.30 -12.64 9.42
CA ALA A 3 -14.76 -11.63 8.54
C ALA A 3 -14.97 -10.24 9.16
N ARG A 4 -13.97 -9.39 9.10
CA ARG A 4 -13.99 -8.05 9.69
C ARG A 4 -13.27 -7.07 8.77
N ALA A 5 -13.80 -5.84 8.69
CA ALA A 5 -13.09 -4.70 8.12
C ALA A 5 -13.11 -3.58 9.16
N ARG A 6 -12.06 -2.77 9.18
CA ARG A 6 -12.03 -1.54 9.97
C ARG A 6 -12.38 -0.38 9.04
N ARG A 7 -13.53 0.22 9.25
CA ARG A 7 -13.92 1.43 8.51
C ARG A 7 -13.09 2.61 9.01
N ILE A 8 -12.50 3.36 8.09
CA ILE A 8 -11.70 4.57 8.35
C ILE A 8 -12.53 5.80 8.01
N THR A 9 -13.11 5.81 6.80
CA THR A 9 -14.09 6.80 6.32
C THR A 9 -15.25 6.07 5.65
N ALA A 10 -16.20 6.79 5.05
CA ALA A 10 -17.28 6.17 4.27
C ALA A 10 -16.78 5.31 3.11
N GLU A 11 -15.61 5.63 2.55
CA GLU A 11 -15.09 5.09 1.30
C GLU A 11 -13.73 4.38 1.47
N VAL A 12 -13.16 4.41 2.69
CA VAL A 12 -11.83 3.86 2.99
C VAL A 12 -11.92 2.84 4.12
N PHE A 13 -11.33 1.67 3.91
CA PHE A 13 -11.36 0.56 4.86
C PHE A 13 -9.98 -0.08 4.98
N GLN A 14 -9.65 -0.61 6.15
CA GLN A 14 -8.58 -1.57 6.32
C GLN A 14 -9.18 -2.99 6.27
N VAL A 15 -8.73 -3.80 5.33
CA VAL A 15 -9.26 -5.16 5.07
C VAL A 15 -8.22 -6.26 5.33
N GLY A 16 -6.96 -5.89 5.55
CA GLY A 16 -5.88 -6.81 5.89
C GLY A 16 -4.86 -6.18 6.83
N GLY A 17 -3.87 -6.98 7.23
CA GLY A 17 -2.82 -6.62 8.18
C GLY A 17 -3.12 -7.10 9.60
N GLY A 18 -2.14 -7.71 10.24
CA GLY A 18 -2.22 -8.19 11.62
C GLY A 18 -3.43 -9.10 11.87
N SER A 19 -4.21 -8.82 12.91
CA SER A 19 -5.38 -9.62 13.29
C SER A 19 -6.50 -9.66 12.24
N LEU A 20 -6.51 -8.75 11.26
CA LEU A 20 -7.49 -8.75 10.18
C LEU A 20 -7.21 -9.82 9.13
N SER A 21 -5.94 -10.15 8.87
CA SER A 21 -5.57 -11.18 7.88
C SER A 21 -4.53 -12.16 8.45
N ALA A 22 -3.24 -11.90 8.33
CA ALA A 22 -2.17 -12.68 8.95
C ALA A 22 -1.21 -11.74 9.68
N ASP A 23 -0.60 -12.21 10.77
CA ASP A 23 0.26 -11.39 11.64
C ASP A 23 1.48 -10.81 10.89
N ALA A 24 1.95 -11.51 9.85
CA ALA A 24 3.05 -11.06 9.02
C ALA A 24 2.62 -10.14 7.86
N ASP A 25 1.33 -9.91 7.65
CA ASP A 25 0.87 -8.99 6.61
C ASP A 25 1.03 -7.55 7.08
N ALA A 26 1.59 -6.71 6.23
CA ALA A 26 1.38 -5.28 6.31
C ALA A 26 -0.10 -4.94 6.12
N ALA A 27 -0.51 -3.75 6.49
CA ALA A 27 -1.90 -3.33 6.35
C ALA A 27 -2.32 -3.33 4.86
N VAL A 28 -3.49 -3.89 4.59
CA VAL A 28 -4.11 -3.84 3.26
C VAL A 28 -5.33 -2.93 3.35
N TYR A 29 -5.33 -1.90 2.51
CA TYR A 29 -6.42 -0.94 2.47
C TYR A 29 -7.29 -1.12 1.23
N LEU A 30 -8.55 -0.69 1.35
CA LEU A 30 -9.53 -0.67 0.28
C LEU A 30 -10.10 0.75 0.16
N VAL A 31 -10.12 1.26 -1.05
CA VAL A 31 -10.78 2.52 -1.42
C VAL A 31 -11.90 2.20 -2.39
N ALA A 32 -13.11 2.70 -2.14
CA ALA A 32 -14.27 2.42 -2.97
C ALA A 32 -15.03 3.69 -3.33
N PHE A 33 -15.22 3.93 -4.63
CA PHE A 33 -15.93 5.09 -5.17
C PHE A 33 -16.92 4.63 -6.25
N ALA A 34 -18.19 5.02 -6.14
CA ALA A 34 -19.21 4.86 -7.17
C ALA A 34 -19.24 3.45 -7.80
N GLY A 35 -19.13 2.39 -6.99
CA GLY A 35 -19.22 1.00 -7.44
C GLY A 35 -17.91 0.40 -7.96
N GLU A 36 -16.80 1.15 -7.98
CA GLU A 36 -15.47 0.64 -8.25
C GLU A 36 -14.61 0.68 -6.98
N ALA A 37 -13.71 -0.28 -6.82
CA ALA A 37 -12.79 -0.31 -5.70
C ALA A 37 -11.34 -0.59 -6.14
N ALA A 38 -10.39 -0.11 -5.34
CA ALA A 38 -8.97 -0.43 -5.46
C ALA A 38 -8.46 -1.02 -4.14
N LEU A 39 -7.66 -2.08 -4.21
CA LEU A 39 -6.84 -2.51 -3.09
C LEU A 39 -5.52 -1.75 -3.11
N ILE A 40 -5.03 -1.39 -1.93
CA ILE A 40 -3.70 -0.86 -1.71
C ILE A 40 -2.94 -1.90 -0.89
N ASP A 41 -1.92 -2.48 -1.53
CA ASP A 41 -1.14 -3.64 -1.11
C ASP A 41 -1.96 -4.95 -0.97
N SER A 42 -1.30 -6.05 -0.65
CA SER A 42 -1.85 -7.40 -0.77
C SER A 42 -1.50 -8.34 0.39
N GLY A 43 -0.67 -7.88 1.35
CA GLY A 43 -0.12 -8.73 2.39
C GLY A 43 0.87 -9.77 1.85
N THR A 44 1.24 -10.74 2.68
CA THR A 44 2.17 -11.84 2.35
C THR A 44 1.59 -12.91 1.41
N GLY A 45 0.31 -12.81 1.06
CA GLY A 45 -0.39 -13.85 0.30
C GLY A 45 -0.93 -15.01 1.14
N ARG A 46 -0.51 -15.13 2.40
CA ARG A 46 -0.94 -16.23 3.30
C ARG A 46 -2.42 -16.17 3.68
N ALA A 47 -3.06 -15.00 3.51
CA ALA A 47 -4.42 -14.75 3.94
C ALA A 47 -5.30 -14.02 2.89
N THR A 48 -4.97 -14.10 1.61
CA THR A 48 -5.68 -13.41 0.52
C THR A 48 -7.19 -13.66 0.53
N GLY A 49 -7.61 -14.92 0.73
CA GLY A 49 -9.03 -15.23 0.84
C GLY A 49 -9.73 -14.58 2.04
N LYS A 50 -9.00 -14.25 3.11
CA LYS A 50 -9.53 -13.53 4.26
C LYS A 50 -9.68 -12.04 3.95
N ILE A 51 -8.74 -11.45 3.19
CA ILE A 51 -8.82 -10.07 2.69
C ILE A 51 -10.09 -9.90 1.85
N LEU A 52 -10.36 -10.81 0.90
CA LEU A 52 -11.57 -10.76 0.06
C LEU A 52 -12.86 -10.90 0.89
N ARG A 53 -12.88 -11.78 1.89
CA ARG A 53 -14.04 -11.88 2.80
C ARG A 53 -14.21 -10.62 3.65
N ASN A 54 -13.14 -9.98 4.06
CA ASN A 54 -13.19 -8.71 4.81
C ASN A 54 -13.71 -7.57 3.92
N THR A 55 -13.34 -7.55 2.63
CA THR A 55 -13.90 -6.63 1.63
C THR A 55 -15.42 -6.79 1.54
N ALA A 56 -15.91 -8.04 1.41
CA ALA A 56 -17.35 -8.31 1.41
C ALA A 56 -18.03 -7.90 2.73
N ALA A 57 -17.36 -8.09 3.88
CA ALA A 57 -17.85 -7.66 5.19
C ALA A 57 -17.90 -6.13 5.35
N ALA A 58 -17.11 -5.38 4.56
CA ALA A 58 -17.22 -3.92 4.45
C ALA A 58 -18.43 -3.47 3.61
N GLY A 59 -19.19 -4.40 3.04
CA GLY A 59 -20.32 -4.11 2.16
C GLY A 59 -19.91 -3.88 0.69
N ILE A 60 -18.69 -4.23 0.31
CA ILE A 60 -18.16 -4.07 -1.04
C ILE A 60 -17.95 -5.46 -1.65
N ASP A 61 -18.61 -5.71 -2.79
CA ASP A 61 -18.39 -6.96 -3.53
C ASP A 61 -16.92 -6.99 -4.02
N PRO A 62 -16.16 -8.07 -3.75
CA PRO A 62 -14.81 -8.23 -4.33
C PRO A 62 -14.76 -8.07 -5.85
N GLY A 63 -15.82 -8.35 -6.58
CA GLY A 63 -15.95 -8.11 -8.02
C GLY A 63 -15.93 -6.62 -8.42
N GLN A 64 -16.12 -5.69 -7.48
CA GLN A 64 -15.96 -4.25 -7.70
C GLN A 64 -14.51 -3.80 -7.66
N ILE A 65 -13.57 -4.64 -7.20
CA ILE A 65 -12.13 -4.31 -7.22
C ILE A 65 -11.67 -4.31 -8.67
N THR A 66 -11.18 -3.17 -9.14
CA THR A 66 -10.77 -2.94 -10.52
C THR A 66 -9.26 -2.82 -10.69
N CYS A 67 -8.51 -2.66 -9.61
CA CYS A 67 -7.04 -2.65 -9.63
C CYS A 67 -6.42 -2.94 -8.26
N LEU A 68 -5.16 -3.38 -8.30
CA LEU A 68 -4.27 -3.49 -7.15
C LEU A 68 -3.17 -2.43 -7.28
N LEU A 69 -3.04 -1.59 -6.28
CA LEU A 69 -2.04 -0.52 -6.18
C LEU A 69 -0.97 -0.95 -5.18
N LEU A 70 0.25 -1.19 -5.64
CA LEU A 70 1.37 -1.54 -4.77
C LEU A 70 2.11 -0.27 -4.35
N THR A 71 2.35 -0.12 -3.05
CA THR A 71 3.10 1.02 -2.52
C THR A 71 4.59 0.87 -2.77
N HIS A 72 5.11 -0.35 -2.66
CA HIS A 72 6.50 -0.70 -2.94
C HIS A 72 6.64 -2.23 -3.12
N CYS A 73 7.86 -2.75 -3.32
CA CYS A 73 8.07 -4.14 -3.72
C CYS A 73 8.19 -5.15 -2.58
N HIS A 74 8.17 -4.76 -1.29
CA HIS A 74 8.46 -5.70 -0.21
C HIS A 74 7.37 -6.76 -0.02
N PHE A 75 7.79 -7.94 0.43
CA PHE A 75 7.00 -9.18 0.42
C PHE A 75 5.71 -9.11 1.24
N ASP A 76 5.73 -8.48 2.39
CA ASP A 76 4.56 -8.32 3.25
C ASP A 76 3.52 -7.36 2.70
N HIS A 77 3.86 -6.61 1.65
CA HIS A 77 2.96 -5.77 0.84
C HIS A 77 2.56 -6.44 -0.47
N THR A 78 3.43 -7.24 -1.07
CA THR A 78 3.28 -7.74 -2.44
C THR A 78 3.07 -9.24 -2.57
N GLY A 79 3.27 -10.02 -1.49
CA GLY A 79 3.20 -11.48 -1.53
C GLY A 79 1.86 -12.05 -2.01
N GLY A 80 0.76 -11.31 -1.81
CA GLY A 80 -0.57 -11.68 -2.31
C GLY A 80 -0.90 -11.18 -3.71
N ALA A 81 -0.03 -10.37 -4.34
CA ALA A 81 -0.34 -9.66 -5.58
C ALA A 81 -0.69 -10.62 -6.73
N LYS A 82 0.12 -11.66 -6.95
CA LYS A 82 -0.12 -12.66 -8.00
C LYS A 82 -1.47 -13.34 -7.83
N MET A 83 -1.80 -13.77 -6.61
CA MET A 83 -3.06 -14.45 -6.32
C MET A 83 -4.26 -13.52 -6.52
N LEU A 84 -4.19 -12.26 -6.04
CA LEU A 84 -5.28 -11.28 -6.24
C LEU A 84 -5.47 -10.95 -7.72
N ARG A 85 -4.37 -10.69 -8.45
CA ARG A 85 -4.39 -10.44 -9.89
C ARG A 85 -5.11 -11.54 -10.65
N ASP A 86 -4.74 -12.79 -10.39
CA ASP A 86 -5.29 -13.94 -11.11
C ASP A 86 -6.74 -14.26 -10.69
N THR A 87 -7.06 -14.15 -9.39
CA THR A 87 -8.40 -14.45 -8.87
C THR A 87 -9.45 -13.44 -9.34
N LEU A 88 -9.07 -12.16 -9.37
CA LEU A 88 -9.98 -11.06 -9.70
C LEU A 88 -9.85 -10.60 -11.16
N ALA A 89 -8.85 -11.10 -11.90
CA ALA A 89 -8.48 -10.66 -13.25
C ALA A 89 -8.27 -9.13 -13.35
N ILE A 90 -7.58 -8.55 -12.37
CA ILE A 90 -7.35 -7.11 -12.24
C ILE A 90 -5.91 -6.71 -12.59
N PRO A 91 -5.67 -5.50 -13.10
CA PRO A 91 -4.32 -4.99 -13.31
C PRO A 91 -3.63 -4.67 -11.99
N VAL A 92 -2.30 -4.86 -11.98
CA VAL A 92 -1.39 -4.45 -10.92
C VAL A 92 -0.66 -3.19 -11.33
N VAL A 93 -0.64 -2.20 -10.45
CA VAL A 93 0.04 -0.92 -10.62
C VAL A 93 1.20 -0.85 -9.63
N CYS A 94 2.40 -0.53 -10.10
CA CYS A 94 3.60 -0.37 -9.28
C CYS A 94 4.50 0.70 -9.89
N HIS A 95 5.40 1.28 -9.12
CA HIS A 95 6.41 2.17 -9.69
C HIS A 95 7.45 1.40 -10.53
N ALA A 96 7.90 2.01 -11.63
CA ALA A 96 8.82 1.37 -12.58
C ALA A 96 10.15 0.93 -11.96
N LEU A 97 10.59 1.56 -10.88
CA LEU A 97 11.83 1.21 -10.18
C LEU A 97 11.69 -0.05 -9.30
N ASP A 98 10.48 -0.35 -8.82
CA ASP A 98 10.20 -1.53 -7.99
C ASP A 98 9.60 -2.70 -8.81
N ALA A 99 8.93 -2.39 -9.91
CA ALA A 99 8.27 -3.38 -10.77
C ALA A 99 9.18 -4.55 -11.18
N PRO A 100 10.47 -4.37 -11.56
CA PRO A 100 11.33 -5.48 -11.96
C PRO A 100 11.50 -6.55 -10.87
N TYR A 101 11.52 -6.16 -9.59
CA TYR A 101 11.69 -7.09 -8.47
C TYR A 101 10.41 -7.89 -8.20
N VAL A 102 9.24 -7.26 -8.36
CA VAL A 102 7.93 -7.94 -8.28
C VAL A 102 7.75 -8.89 -9.46
N GLU A 103 8.10 -8.46 -10.67
CA GLU A 103 7.98 -9.27 -11.89
C GLU A 103 8.95 -10.47 -11.89
N ALA A 104 10.13 -10.31 -11.31
CA ALA A 104 11.13 -11.40 -11.22
C ALA A 104 10.89 -12.33 -10.01
N GLY A 105 10.11 -11.92 -9.02
CA GLY A 105 10.03 -12.62 -7.75
C GLY A 105 11.37 -12.60 -7.00
N ASP A 106 12.04 -11.43 -6.97
CA ASP A 106 13.35 -11.27 -6.34
C ASP A 106 13.23 -11.36 -4.81
N ASN A 107 13.70 -12.44 -4.21
CA ASN A 107 13.53 -12.68 -2.78
C ASN A 107 14.42 -11.80 -1.89
N VAL A 108 15.50 -11.24 -2.43
CA VAL A 108 16.45 -10.42 -1.67
C VAL A 108 15.94 -8.97 -1.58
N VAL A 109 15.67 -8.35 -2.73
CA VAL A 109 15.22 -6.95 -2.77
C VAL A 109 13.82 -6.79 -2.19
N THR A 110 12.96 -7.78 -2.37
CA THR A 110 11.61 -7.77 -1.79
C THR A 110 11.57 -8.17 -0.32
N ALA A 111 12.71 -8.50 0.30
CA ALA A 111 12.79 -9.03 1.66
C ALA A 111 12.02 -10.35 1.89
N ALA A 112 11.61 -11.09 0.86
CA ALA A 112 10.93 -12.38 1.04
C ALA A 112 11.77 -13.37 1.86
N ASP A 113 13.10 -13.32 1.73
CA ASP A 113 14.04 -14.12 2.52
C ASP A 113 13.93 -13.84 4.03
N TRP A 114 13.58 -12.62 4.45
CA TRP A 114 13.38 -12.26 5.86
C TRP A 114 12.17 -12.96 6.47
N TYR A 115 11.21 -13.35 5.63
CA TYR A 115 9.99 -14.08 5.99
C TYR A 115 10.14 -15.60 5.79
N ALA A 116 11.35 -16.09 5.45
CA ALA A 116 11.58 -17.47 5.03
C ALA A 116 10.59 -17.92 3.94
N ALA A 117 10.33 -17.04 2.98
CA ALA A 117 9.34 -17.18 1.93
C ALA A 117 9.95 -16.96 0.54
N LYS A 118 9.13 -17.17 -0.48
CA LYS A 118 9.42 -16.81 -1.87
C LYS A 118 8.29 -15.94 -2.40
N LEU A 119 8.66 -14.89 -3.12
CA LEU A 119 7.69 -14.07 -3.84
C LEU A 119 7.35 -14.76 -5.16
N ASP A 120 6.06 -15.01 -5.39
CA ASP A 120 5.60 -15.47 -6.70
C ASP A 120 5.72 -14.33 -7.72
N PRO A 121 6.40 -14.52 -8.86
CA PRO A 121 6.51 -13.53 -9.93
C PRO A 121 5.14 -13.02 -10.37
N CYS A 122 4.96 -11.71 -10.32
CA CYS A 122 3.69 -11.07 -10.64
C CYS A 122 3.88 -10.02 -11.73
N PRO A 123 3.23 -10.15 -12.90
CA PRO A 123 3.26 -9.11 -13.93
C PRO A 123 2.71 -7.78 -13.41
N VAL A 124 3.39 -6.68 -13.73
CA VAL A 124 2.97 -5.32 -13.44
C VAL A 124 2.40 -4.70 -14.71
N ASP A 125 1.07 -4.49 -14.73
CA ASP A 125 0.34 -4.07 -15.93
C ASP A 125 0.49 -2.56 -16.20
N ARG A 126 0.66 -1.74 -15.14
CA ARG A 126 0.94 -0.32 -15.26
C ARG A 126 2.13 0.09 -14.39
N LYS A 127 3.16 0.64 -15.01
CA LYS A 127 4.37 1.14 -14.34
C LYS A 127 4.30 2.67 -14.21
N LEU A 128 4.28 3.16 -12.97
CA LEU A 128 4.36 4.58 -12.67
C LEU A 128 5.81 5.06 -12.86
N THR A 129 6.02 6.20 -13.46
CA THR A 129 7.36 6.74 -13.75
C THR A 129 7.54 8.21 -13.35
N GLY A 130 6.43 8.91 -13.12
CA GLY A 130 6.42 10.32 -12.77
C GLY A 130 6.59 10.60 -11.28
N ALA A 131 7.00 11.81 -10.97
CA ALA A 131 7.01 12.27 -9.57
C ALA A 131 5.61 12.30 -8.94
N SER A 132 4.56 12.40 -9.77
CA SER A 132 3.16 12.26 -9.38
C SER A 132 2.32 11.87 -10.59
N GLU A 133 1.41 10.90 -10.41
CA GLU A 133 0.51 10.44 -11.48
C GLU A 133 -0.91 10.21 -10.96
N ALA A 134 -1.90 10.46 -11.82
CA ALA A 134 -3.31 10.23 -11.53
C ALA A 134 -3.75 8.82 -11.91
N ILE A 135 -4.50 8.19 -11.00
CA ILE A 135 -5.20 6.92 -11.21
C ILE A 135 -6.69 7.20 -11.07
N ARG A 136 -7.48 6.82 -12.06
CA ARG A 136 -8.94 7.00 -12.04
C ARG A 136 -9.61 5.81 -11.38
N LEU A 137 -10.57 6.09 -10.48
CA LEU A 137 -11.37 5.11 -9.79
C LEU A 137 -12.75 5.69 -9.51
N GLY A 138 -13.82 5.09 -10.02
CA GLY A 138 -15.20 5.51 -9.78
C GLY A 138 -15.47 6.99 -10.07
N GLY A 139 -14.89 7.50 -11.16
CA GLY A 139 -15.00 8.92 -11.54
C GLY A 139 -14.14 9.89 -10.71
N ARG A 140 -13.43 9.41 -9.69
CA ARG A 140 -12.54 10.20 -8.81
C ARG A 140 -11.07 9.91 -9.13
N THR A 141 -10.18 10.59 -8.43
CA THR A 141 -8.73 10.45 -8.62
C THR A 141 -8.07 9.97 -7.34
N ILE A 142 -7.22 8.95 -7.47
CA ILE A 142 -6.18 8.60 -6.51
C ILE A 142 -4.88 9.13 -7.12
N THR A 143 -4.14 9.96 -6.40
CA THR A 143 -2.85 10.49 -6.86
C THR A 143 -1.74 9.62 -6.29
N ALA A 144 -0.95 8.99 -7.16
CA ALA A 144 0.30 8.33 -6.79
C ALA A 144 1.40 9.40 -6.68
N VAL A 145 2.11 9.43 -5.58
CA VAL A 145 3.22 10.35 -5.31
C VAL A 145 4.48 9.53 -5.05
N HIS A 146 5.49 9.66 -5.89
CA HIS A 146 6.76 8.94 -5.73
C HIS A 146 7.52 9.47 -4.50
N ILE A 147 7.81 8.58 -3.56
CA ILE A 147 8.47 8.86 -2.27
C ILE A 147 9.61 7.86 -2.06
N PRO A 148 10.67 7.90 -2.89
CA PRO A 148 11.78 6.95 -2.81
C PRO A 148 12.50 7.01 -1.48
N GLY A 149 13.24 5.95 -1.18
CA GLY A 149 14.15 5.89 -0.05
C GLY A 149 14.04 4.63 0.79
N HIS A 150 12.86 4.22 1.20
CA HIS A 150 12.64 2.90 1.79
C HIS A 150 12.89 1.80 0.74
N SER A 151 12.25 1.90 -0.42
CA SER A 151 12.65 1.26 -1.67
C SER A 151 12.84 2.32 -2.77
N PRO A 152 13.49 1.99 -3.92
CA PRO A 152 13.64 2.93 -5.03
C PRO A 152 12.31 3.41 -5.61
N GLY A 153 11.31 2.54 -5.62
CA GLY A 153 10.00 2.78 -6.22
C GLY A 153 8.87 3.02 -5.22
N SER A 154 9.17 3.37 -3.98
CA SER A 154 8.12 3.64 -2.97
C SER A 154 7.17 4.76 -3.42
N VAL A 155 5.85 4.52 -3.27
CA VAL A 155 4.77 5.42 -3.66
C VAL A 155 3.81 5.62 -2.49
N ALA A 156 3.43 6.86 -2.22
CA ALA A 156 2.27 7.18 -1.43
C ALA A 156 1.05 7.38 -2.35
N TYR A 157 -0.09 6.80 -1.99
CA TYR A 157 -1.35 7.06 -2.68
C TYR A 157 -2.16 8.08 -1.88
N VAL A 158 -2.67 9.09 -2.55
CA VAL A 158 -3.40 10.20 -1.93
C VAL A 158 -4.79 10.31 -2.55
N THR A 159 -5.80 10.41 -1.73
CA THR A 159 -7.17 10.69 -2.17
C THR A 159 -7.90 11.54 -1.14
N THR A 160 -9.13 11.94 -1.47
CA THR A 160 -10.01 12.63 -0.52
C THR A 160 -11.18 11.71 -0.20
N SER A 161 -11.64 11.68 1.04
CA SER A 161 -12.86 10.99 1.46
C SER A 161 -13.54 11.78 2.57
N GLU A 162 -14.83 12.01 2.43
CA GLU A 162 -15.61 12.86 3.37
C GLU A 162 -14.99 14.25 3.61
N GLY A 163 -14.33 14.83 2.58
CA GLY A 163 -13.63 16.11 2.68
C GLY A 163 -12.24 16.03 3.35
N LEU A 164 -11.82 14.86 3.83
CA LEU A 164 -10.53 14.63 4.46
C LEU A 164 -9.49 14.14 3.45
N SER A 165 -8.26 14.64 3.55
CA SER A 165 -7.11 14.13 2.81
C SER A 165 -6.63 12.83 3.45
N VAL A 166 -6.68 11.73 2.70
CA VAL A 166 -6.23 10.40 3.13
C VAL A 166 -4.98 10.01 2.35
N VAL A 167 -3.92 9.72 3.06
CA VAL A 167 -2.64 9.27 2.50
C VAL A 167 -2.37 7.83 2.93
N PHE A 168 -2.08 6.98 1.97
CA PHE A 168 -1.57 5.63 2.16
C PHE A 168 -0.08 5.68 1.88
N ALA A 169 0.73 5.82 2.93
CA ALA A 169 2.17 5.81 2.85
C ALA A 169 2.67 4.72 3.78
N GLN A 170 3.05 3.62 3.17
CA GLN A 170 3.50 2.45 3.89
C GLN A 170 4.98 2.60 4.23
N ASP A 171 5.38 1.99 5.33
CA ASP A 171 6.78 1.94 5.81
C ASP A 171 7.46 3.29 5.96
N VAL A 172 6.67 4.29 6.42
CA VAL A 172 7.19 5.60 6.83
C VAL A 172 8.25 5.46 7.93
N HIS A 173 8.17 4.40 8.72
CA HIS A 173 9.10 4.07 9.81
C HIS A 173 10.41 3.39 9.35
N GLY A 174 10.53 2.99 8.08
CA GLY A 174 11.61 2.13 7.60
C GLY A 174 11.27 0.63 7.74
N PRO A 175 12.26 -0.28 7.89
CA PRO A 175 13.70 -0.03 8.01
C PRO A 175 14.38 0.39 6.71
N LEU A 176 15.57 0.98 6.80
CA LEU A 176 16.45 1.17 5.65
C LEU A 176 17.54 0.11 5.66
N HIS A 177 17.70 -0.60 4.55
CA HIS A 177 18.72 -1.63 4.42
C HIS A 177 19.26 -1.70 3.00
N ARG A 178 20.59 -1.97 2.88
CA ARG A 178 21.24 -2.03 1.56
C ARG A 178 20.68 -3.11 0.62
N SER A 179 20.23 -4.25 1.17
CA SER A 179 19.62 -5.31 0.34
C SER A 179 18.26 -4.91 -0.23
N LEU A 180 17.58 -3.95 0.39
CA LEU A 180 16.31 -3.39 -0.06
C LEU A 180 16.52 -2.22 -1.04
N LEU A 181 17.79 -1.94 -1.39
CA LEU A 181 18.21 -0.79 -2.19
C LEU A 181 17.78 0.56 -1.59
N SER A 182 17.65 0.62 -0.27
CA SER A 182 17.25 1.82 0.44
C SER A 182 18.28 2.95 0.30
N ASN A 183 17.80 4.19 0.26
CA ASN A 183 18.60 5.40 0.20
C ASN A 183 18.15 6.38 1.29
N ALA A 184 19.04 6.67 2.25
CA ALA A 184 18.71 7.53 3.39
C ALA A 184 18.43 8.99 2.99
N GLY A 185 19.14 9.53 1.99
CA GLY A 185 18.90 10.89 1.52
C GLY A 185 17.55 11.06 0.87
N ASP A 186 17.18 10.13 -0.03
CA ASP A 186 15.88 10.10 -0.66
C ASP A 186 14.75 9.88 0.36
N TYR A 187 14.98 9.00 1.35
CA TYR A 187 14.03 8.75 2.43
C TYR A 187 13.74 10.01 3.23
N GLN A 188 14.78 10.77 3.66
CA GLN A 188 14.59 12.03 4.37
C GLN A 188 13.86 13.08 3.52
N ALA A 189 14.16 13.17 2.23
CA ALA A 189 13.42 14.05 1.31
C ALA A 189 11.95 13.63 1.18
N SER A 190 11.68 12.34 1.14
CA SER A 190 10.33 11.77 1.05
C SER A 190 9.51 12.02 2.32
N LEU A 191 10.10 11.89 3.51
CA LEU A 191 9.43 12.23 4.77
C LEU A 191 9.00 13.70 4.81
N LYS A 192 9.87 14.61 4.38
CA LYS A 192 9.54 16.05 4.28
C LYS A 192 8.43 16.30 3.26
N ARG A 193 8.44 15.56 2.15
CA ARG A 193 7.36 15.61 1.14
C ARG A 193 6.03 15.09 1.70
N LEU A 194 6.03 14.01 2.48
CA LEU A 194 4.83 13.50 3.15
C LEU A 194 4.25 14.49 4.15
N ILE A 195 5.08 15.16 4.95
CA ILE A 195 4.63 16.23 5.86
C ILE A 195 3.96 17.37 5.08
N ALA A 196 4.54 17.77 3.93
CA ALA A 196 3.99 18.85 3.11
C ALA A 196 2.64 18.51 2.44
N LEU A 197 2.21 17.24 2.44
CA LEU A 197 0.86 16.86 2.00
C LEU A 197 -0.24 17.26 2.99
N GLU A 198 0.12 17.60 4.23
CA GLU A 198 -0.81 18.01 5.29
C GLU A 198 -2.03 17.08 5.43
N ALA A 199 -1.77 15.77 5.41
CA ALA A 199 -2.81 14.75 5.44
C ALA A 199 -3.64 14.80 6.72
N ASP A 200 -4.96 14.65 6.60
CA ASP A 200 -5.87 14.49 7.74
C ASP A 200 -5.79 13.07 8.31
N ILE A 201 -5.51 12.08 7.44
CA ILE A 201 -5.40 10.66 7.80
C ILE A 201 -4.19 10.06 7.09
N LEU A 202 -3.34 9.39 7.87
CA LEU A 202 -2.26 8.53 7.37
C LEU A 202 -2.63 7.08 7.63
N CYS A 203 -2.70 6.30 6.56
CA CYS A 203 -2.85 4.86 6.55
C CYS A 203 -1.46 4.23 6.39
N GLU A 204 -0.86 3.81 7.51
CA GLU A 204 0.51 3.29 7.57
C GLU A 204 0.52 1.76 7.58
N GLY A 205 1.62 1.13 7.16
CA GLY A 205 1.71 -0.32 6.96
C GLY A 205 1.69 -1.15 8.23
N HIS A 206 2.36 -0.69 9.27
CA HIS A 206 2.61 -1.46 10.49
C HIS A 206 2.10 -0.76 11.75
N TYR A 207 2.05 0.56 11.76
CA TYR A 207 1.59 1.37 12.90
C TYR A 207 0.10 1.71 12.83
N GLY A 208 -0.59 1.28 11.77
CA GLY A 208 -2.02 1.44 11.61
C GLY A 208 -2.42 2.83 11.10
N VAL A 209 -3.57 3.33 11.56
CA VAL A 209 -4.18 4.57 11.04
C VAL A 209 -3.98 5.68 12.05
N ILE A 210 -3.32 6.75 11.62
CA ILE A 210 -3.09 7.98 12.39
C ILE A 210 -4.06 9.04 11.88
N THR A 211 -4.80 9.68 12.77
CA THR A 211 -5.87 10.63 12.42
C THR A 211 -5.59 12.02 13.02
N GLY A 212 -5.74 13.05 12.22
CA GLY A 212 -5.51 14.45 12.54
C GLY A 212 -4.15 14.95 12.07
N LYS A 213 -4.13 16.09 11.34
CA LYS A 213 -2.93 16.66 10.70
C LYS A 213 -1.73 16.74 11.64
N ALA A 214 -1.95 17.27 12.86
CA ALA A 214 -0.87 17.39 13.85
C ALA A 214 -0.32 16.04 14.31
N ALA A 215 -1.18 15.01 14.45
CA ALA A 215 -0.77 13.68 14.83
C ALA A 215 -0.02 12.98 13.68
N VAL A 216 -0.47 13.14 12.43
CA VAL A 216 0.20 12.63 11.23
C VAL A 216 1.58 13.27 11.10
N GLU A 217 1.68 14.59 11.21
CA GLU A 217 2.97 15.28 11.17
C GLU A 217 3.89 14.82 12.29
N ALA A 218 3.39 14.75 13.53
CA ALA A 218 4.17 14.30 14.68
C ALA A 218 4.67 12.85 14.54
N PHE A 219 3.88 11.97 13.94
CA PHE A 219 4.29 10.60 13.64
C PHE A 219 5.43 10.57 12.62
N ILE A 220 5.29 11.27 11.50
CA ILE A 220 6.32 11.28 10.43
C ILE A 220 7.62 11.92 10.95
N ARG A 221 7.54 12.98 11.76
CA ARG A 221 8.71 13.68 12.33
C ARG A 221 9.57 12.81 13.23
N GLN A 222 9.05 11.71 13.80
CA GLN A 222 9.86 10.77 14.59
C GLN A 222 10.98 10.12 13.77
N PHE A 223 10.84 10.09 12.45
CA PHE A 223 11.78 9.47 11.52
C PHE A 223 12.57 10.48 10.68
N VAL A 224 12.30 11.78 10.86
CA VAL A 224 13.07 12.86 10.22
C VAL A 224 14.33 13.10 11.01
N ASP A 225 15.51 13.05 10.33
CA ASP A 225 16.82 13.32 10.89
C ASP A 225 17.20 12.42 12.10
N GLY A 226 16.69 11.16 12.11
CA GLY A 226 17.03 10.11 13.07
C GLY A 226 18.29 9.33 12.71
#